data_3c3fc6b0d989d407aa69472bd6db7933
#
_entry.id   3c3fc6b0d989d407aa69472bd6db7933
#
_cell.length_a   1.000
_cell.length_b   1.000
_cell.length_c   1.000
_cell.angle_alpha   90.00
_cell.angle_beta   90.00
_cell.angle_gamma   90.00
#
_symmetry.space_group_name_H-M   'P 1'
#
loop_
_entity.id
_entity.type
_entity.pdbx_description
1 polymer ?
#
loop_
_entity_poly.entity_id
_entity_poly.type
_entity_poly.pdbx_seq_one_letter_code
_entity_poly.pdbx_strand_id
1 'polypeptide(L)'
;MSTLAGKTILMSGGSRGIGLAIALRAAADGANIAMLAKTDSPHPKLEGTVHSAAEQIRAAGGQALPIVGDVRDDDHITEAVMKTQGEFGGIDIVLNNASVIDLSRSLDLSAKKYDLMQDVNVRGTFMLSRAAVPILKDAENPHILSLSPPLNPTPKWLGAHTGYTLAKYGMTMVTLGLAAEFAADGIAANTLWPRTTIATAAVQNLIGGDKVMAASRTADIYADAAYVVLTQPARTYTGQSLIVEDVLEANGVTDFSGYAAVPGTPDSALFPDIFLD
;
A
#
# COMPACT_ATOMS: atom_id res chain seq x y z
N MET A 1 20.47 13.06 -1.26
CA MET A 1 19.39 12.07 -1.42
C MET A 1 18.10 12.76 -1.03
N SER A 2 17.05 12.58 -1.79
CA SER A 2 15.71 13.07 -1.39
C SER A 2 15.28 12.34 -0.12
N THR A 3 14.57 13.02 0.77
CA THR A 3 14.01 12.45 2.00
C THR A 3 12.50 12.71 2.03
N LEU A 4 11.79 12.03 2.92
CA LEU A 4 10.37 12.28 3.17
C LEU A 4 10.13 13.31 4.30
N ALA A 5 11.18 14.00 4.75
CA ALA A 5 11.08 15.03 5.78
C ALA A 5 10.10 16.13 5.37
N GLY A 6 9.09 16.37 6.21
CA GLY A 6 8.04 17.36 5.99
C GLY A 6 7.07 17.04 4.86
N LYS A 7 7.21 15.91 4.14
CA LYS A 7 6.27 15.47 3.10
C LYS A 7 5.00 14.90 3.73
N THR A 8 3.88 15.18 3.13
CA THR A 8 2.55 14.75 3.60
C THR A 8 2.06 13.55 2.80
N ILE A 9 1.81 12.45 3.49
CA ILE A 9 1.26 11.21 2.93
C ILE A 9 -0.20 11.06 3.37
N LEU A 10 -1.13 11.05 2.42
CA LEU A 10 -2.50 10.59 2.64
C LEU A 10 -2.60 9.13 2.24
N MET A 11 -2.98 8.26 3.19
CA MET A 11 -3.05 6.83 2.92
C MET A 11 -4.41 6.21 3.25
N SER A 12 -4.82 5.25 2.45
CA SER A 12 -5.92 4.36 2.79
C SER A 12 -5.42 3.14 3.56
N GLY A 13 -6.05 2.83 4.69
CA GLY A 13 -5.54 1.80 5.63
C GLY A 13 -4.39 2.33 6.49
N GLY A 14 -3.49 1.46 6.94
CA GLY A 14 -2.30 1.89 7.71
C GLY A 14 -2.38 1.71 9.21
N SER A 15 -3.50 1.21 9.74
CA SER A 15 -3.60 0.88 11.17
C SER A 15 -2.73 -0.33 11.58
N ARG A 16 -2.17 -1.07 10.62
CA ARG A 16 -1.34 -2.27 10.80
C ARG A 16 -0.62 -2.69 9.52
N GLY A 17 0.23 -3.72 9.63
CA GLY A 17 0.85 -4.43 8.48
C GLY A 17 1.69 -3.51 7.60
N ILE A 18 1.66 -3.75 6.29
CA ILE A 18 2.51 -3.04 5.31
C ILE A 18 2.29 -1.52 5.37
N GLY A 19 1.03 -1.07 5.42
CA GLY A 19 0.73 0.35 5.48
C GLY A 19 1.33 1.04 6.71
N LEU A 20 1.25 0.41 7.89
CA LEU A 20 1.87 0.94 9.11
C LEU A 20 3.40 0.96 8.99
N ALA A 21 4.01 -0.09 8.45
CA ALA A 21 5.47 -0.13 8.26
C ALA A 21 5.95 0.99 7.33
N ILE A 22 5.25 1.24 6.22
CA ILE A 22 5.56 2.37 5.31
C ILE A 22 5.41 3.71 6.05
N ALA A 23 4.34 3.87 6.83
CA ALA A 23 4.10 5.08 7.60
C ALA A 23 5.23 5.32 8.65
N LEU A 24 5.66 4.28 9.36
CA LEU A 24 6.75 4.36 10.34
C LEU A 24 8.09 4.68 9.68
N ARG A 25 8.38 4.08 8.53
CA ARG A 25 9.60 4.37 7.76
C ARG A 25 9.64 5.82 7.28
N ALA A 26 8.52 6.36 6.82
CA ALA A 26 8.42 7.77 6.43
C ALA A 26 8.48 8.70 7.66
N ALA A 27 7.85 8.32 8.76
CA ALA A 27 7.86 9.07 10.01
C ALA A 27 9.26 9.23 10.60
N ALA A 28 10.15 8.25 10.40
CA ALA A 28 11.55 8.34 10.83
C ALA A 28 12.32 9.48 10.16
N ASP A 29 11.88 9.95 9.00
CA ASP A 29 12.39 11.17 8.35
C ASP A 29 11.67 12.44 8.83
N GLY A 30 10.59 12.32 9.60
CA GLY A 30 9.75 13.47 10.00
C GLY A 30 8.61 13.76 9.02
N ALA A 31 8.08 12.76 8.30
CA ALA A 31 6.92 12.91 7.43
C ALA A 31 5.62 13.13 8.21
N ASN A 32 4.63 13.75 7.56
CA ASN A 32 3.25 13.89 8.04
C ASN A 32 2.40 12.77 7.45
N ILE A 33 1.66 12.04 8.28
CA ILE A 33 0.88 10.87 7.87
C ILE A 33 -0.60 11.07 8.22
N ALA A 34 -1.45 11.18 7.21
CA ALA A 34 -2.91 11.12 7.36
C ALA A 34 -3.39 9.72 6.98
N MET A 35 -4.12 9.07 7.87
CA MET A 35 -4.58 7.67 7.68
C MET A 35 -6.10 7.60 7.66
N LEU A 36 -6.69 7.31 6.50
CA LEU A 36 -8.11 6.97 6.37
C LEU A 36 -8.30 5.47 6.57
N ALA A 37 -8.86 5.05 7.69
CA ALA A 37 -9.15 3.65 7.97
C ALA A 37 -10.35 3.47 8.90
N LYS A 38 -10.97 2.30 8.84
CA LYS A 38 -12.22 1.98 9.57
C LYS A 38 -12.01 1.57 11.02
N THR A 39 -10.81 1.12 11.38
CA THR A 39 -10.55 0.52 12.69
C THR A 39 -10.31 1.62 13.71
N ASP A 40 -11.39 2.04 14.35
CA ASP A 40 -11.42 3.04 15.42
C ASP A 40 -11.12 2.41 16.80
N SER A 41 -11.75 1.28 17.07
CA SER A 41 -11.64 0.57 18.36
C SER A 41 -10.89 -0.76 18.21
N PRO A 42 -10.24 -1.26 19.29
CA PRO A 42 -9.55 -2.55 19.27
C PRO A 42 -10.46 -3.70 18.84
N HIS A 43 -9.93 -4.58 17.99
CA HIS A 43 -10.64 -5.77 17.52
C HIS A 43 -10.00 -7.03 18.13
N PRO A 44 -10.78 -8.04 18.62
CA PRO A 44 -10.23 -9.20 19.33
C PRO A 44 -9.23 -10.03 18.54
N LYS A 45 -9.28 -9.99 17.21
CA LYS A 45 -8.43 -10.81 16.31
C LYS A 45 -7.46 -9.99 15.47
N LEU A 46 -7.53 -8.66 15.54
CA LEU A 46 -6.72 -7.78 14.70
C LEU A 46 -6.15 -6.67 15.56
N GLU A 47 -4.86 -6.69 15.77
CA GLU A 47 -4.16 -5.65 16.52
C GLU A 47 -4.13 -4.32 15.74
N GLY A 48 -4.08 -3.23 16.48
CA GLY A 48 -3.93 -1.89 15.94
C GLY A 48 -5.25 -1.21 15.54
N THR A 49 -5.31 0.08 15.85
CA THR A 49 -6.36 1.04 15.44
C THR A 49 -5.70 2.22 14.73
N VAL A 50 -6.49 3.10 14.14
CA VAL A 50 -5.94 4.37 13.59
C VAL A 50 -5.25 5.19 14.69
N HIS A 51 -5.76 5.12 15.92
CA HIS A 51 -5.21 5.86 17.05
C HIS A 51 -3.88 5.28 17.54
N SER A 52 -3.81 3.95 17.76
CA SER A 52 -2.55 3.31 18.16
C SER A 52 -1.46 3.40 17.09
N ALA A 53 -1.82 3.39 15.81
CA ALA A 53 -0.89 3.64 14.71
C ALA A 53 -0.39 5.10 14.74
N ALA A 54 -1.27 6.06 15.00
CA ALA A 54 -0.90 7.48 15.11
C ALA A 54 0.10 7.70 16.26
N GLU A 55 -0.07 7.02 17.40
CA GLU A 55 0.90 7.08 18.52
C GLU A 55 2.28 6.53 18.10
N GLN A 56 2.32 5.39 17.41
CA GLN A 56 3.56 4.81 16.91
C GLN A 56 4.27 5.72 15.90
N ILE A 57 3.51 6.35 14.98
CA ILE A 57 4.05 7.29 13.98
C ILE A 57 4.66 8.52 14.68
N ARG A 58 4.00 9.08 15.69
CA ARG A 58 4.55 10.19 16.48
C ARG A 58 5.81 9.78 17.24
N ALA A 59 5.80 8.59 17.83
CA ALA A 59 6.98 8.05 18.51
C ALA A 59 8.17 7.80 17.57
N ALA A 60 7.91 7.52 16.29
CA ALA A 60 8.93 7.36 15.25
C ALA A 60 9.47 8.69 14.71
N GLY A 61 8.92 9.85 15.12
CA GLY A 61 9.41 11.18 14.74
C GLY A 61 8.56 11.93 13.72
N GLY A 62 7.47 11.33 13.22
CA GLY A 62 6.53 11.97 12.30
C GLY A 62 5.36 12.66 12.99
N GLN A 63 4.52 13.29 12.19
CA GLN A 63 3.19 13.76 12.62
C GLN A 63 2.12 12.77 12.12
N ALA A 64 1.01 12.67 12.86
CA ALA A 64 -0.04 11.71 12.48
C ALA A 64 -1.43 12.32 12.67
N LEU A 65 -2.26 12.18 11.62
CA LEU A 65 -3.67 12.53 11.59
C LEU A 65 -4.50 11.25 11.39
N PRO A 66 -5.04 10.64 12.46
CA PRO A 66 -5.95 9.52 12.33
C PRO A 66 -7.32 10.00 11.85
N ILE A 67 -7.84 9.40 10.78
CA ILE A 67 -9.14 9.68 10.19
C ILE A 67 -9.95 8.39 10.16
N VAL A 68 -11.00 8.33 10.97
CA VAL A 68 -11.91 7.19 10.97
C VAL A 68 -12.86 7.32 9.78
N GLY A 69 -12.85 6.35 8.87
CA GLY A 69 -13.71 6.37 7.69
C GLY A 69 -13.52 5.17 6.79
N ASP A 70 -14.37 5.06 5.81
CA ASP A 70 -14.40 3.98 4.82
C ASP A 70 -14.00 4.51 3.43
N VAL A 71 -13.00 3.93 2.81
CA VAL A 71 -12.53 4.29 1.46
C VAL A 71 -13.59 4.06 0.35
N ARG A 72 -14.69 3.39 0.67
CA ARG A 72 -15.84 3.19 -0.22
C ARG A 72 -16.82 4.37 -0.21
N ASP A 73 -16.72 5.23 0.78
CA ASP A 73 -17.61 6.36 1.02
C ASP A 73 -16.96 7.64 0.49
N ASP A 74 -17.66 8.33 -0.42
CA ASP A 74 -17.14 9.52 -1.08
C ASP A 74 -17.04 10.73 -0.13
N ASP A 75 -17.94 10.82 0.85
CA ASP A 75 -17.90 11.88 1.86
C ASP A 75 -16.70 11.67 2.79
N HIS A 76 -16.44 10.44 3.22
CA HIS A 76 -15.24 10.12 4.00
C HIS A 76 -13.93 10.38 3.25
N ILE A 77 -13.89 10.09 1.94
CA ILE A 77 -12.73 10.41 1.09
C ILE A 77 -12.53 11.92 1.00
N THR A 78 -13.59 12.65 0.72
CA THR A 78 -13.57 14.12 0.62
C THR A 78 -13.11 14.74 1.93
N GLU A 79 -13.68 14.29 3.05
CA GLU A 79 -13.29 14.73 4.39
C GLU A 79 -11.82 14.44 4.69
N ALA A 80 -11.33 13.25 4.32
CA ALA A 80 -9.93 12.87 4.53
C ALA A 80 -8.97 13.79 3.77
N VAL A 81 -9.26 14.10 2.52
CA VAL A 81 -8.47 15.02 1.70
C VAL A 81 -8.48 16.44 2.32
N MET A 82 -9.66 16.95 2.68
CA MET A 82 -9.80 18.29 3.27
C MET A 82 -9.11 18.41 4.64
N LYS A 83 -9.27 17.40 5.50
CA LYS A 83 -8.60 17.36 6.81
C LYS A 83 -7.09 17.31 6.68
N THR A 84 -6.58 16.51 5.73
CA THR A 84 -5.14 16.40 5.48
C THR A 84 -4.57 17.73 5.00
N GLN A 85 -5.23 18.37 4.04
CA GLN A 85 -4.83 19.68 3.54
C GLN A 85 -4.89 20.75 4.64
N GLY A 86 -5.95 20.74 5.46
CA GLY A 86 -6.12 21.70 6.55
C GLY A 86 -5.08 21.55 7.65
N GLU A 87 -4.70 20.32 8.01
CA GLU A 87 -3.75 20.03 9.09
C GLU A 87 -2.30 20.26 8.65
N PHE A 88 -1.93 19.78 7.44
CA PHE A 88 -0.54 19.76 6.99
C PHE A 88 -0.22 20.74 5.85
N GLY A 89 -1.22 21.45 5.33
CA GLY A 89 -1.04 22.47 4.29
C GLY A 89 -1.02 21.93 2.85
N GLY A 90 -0.97 20.60 2.65
CA GLY A 90 -0.93 19.97 1.32
C GLY A 90 -0.90 18.46 1.37
N ILE A 91 -0.79 17.84 0.21
CA ILE A 91 -0.59 16.39 0.03
C ILE A 91 0.51 16.21 -1.01
N ASP A 92 1.60 15.55 -0.64
CA ASP A 92 2.69 15.19 -1.56
C ASP A 92 2.51 13.78 -2.12
N ILE A 93 1.92 12.88 -1.34
CA ILE A 93 1.87 11.45 -1.65
C ILE A 93 0.48 10.90 -1.33
N VAL A 94 -0.08 10.10 -2.24
CA VAL A 94 -1.22 9.22 -1.98
C VAL A 94 -0.74 7.77 -1.95
N LEU A 95 -1.02 7.06 -0.85
CA LEU A 95 -0.72 5.64 -0.70
C LEU A 95 -2.01 4.81 -0.66
N ASN A 96 -2.29 4.08 -1.73
CA ASN A 96 -3.41 3.16 -1.84
C ASN A 96 -3.01 1.78 -1.28
N ASN A 97 -3.22 1.61 0.03
CA ASN A 97 -2.87 0.38 0.75
C ASN A 97 -4.10 -0.41 1.22
N ALA A 98 -5.25 0.23 1.44
CA ALA A 98 -6.47 -0.48 1.84
C ALA A 98 -6.81 -1.59 0.84
N SER A 99 -7.02 -2.81 1.33
CA SER A 99 -7.32 -3.96 0.50
C SER A 99 -8.21 -4.95 1.24
N VAL A 100 -9.10 -5.60 0.49
CA VAL A 100 -9.88 -6.76 0.93
C VAL A 100 -9.45 -7.96 0.09
N ILE A 101 -9.27 -9.10 0.75
CA ILE A 101 -8.83 -10.36 0.14
C ILE A 101 -9.92 -11.41 0.33
N ASP A 102 -10.33 -12.04 -0.76
CA ASP A 102 -11.05 -13.30 -0.78
C ASP A 102 -10.53 -14.17 -1.92
N LEU A 103 -9.91 -15.29 -1.57
CA LEU A 103 -9.29 -16.23 -2.53
C LEU A 103 -10.24 -17.35 -2.96
N SER A 104 -11.54 -17.20 -2.72
CA SER A 104 -12.55 -18.17 -3.15
C SER A 104 -12.57 -18.29 -4.68
N ARG A 105 -12.87 -19.50 -5.15
CA ARG A 105 -13.15 -19.73 -6.57
C ARG A 105 -14.48 -19.10 -6.96
N SER A 106 -14.71 -18.92 -8.26
CA SER A 106 -15.86 -18.16 -8.79
C SER A 106 -17.22 -18.67 -8.29
N LEU A 107 -17.40 -19.98 -8.12
CA LEU A 107 -18.65 -20.56 -7.63
C LEU A 107 -18.87 -20.40 -6.12
N ASP A 108 -17.79 -20.21 -5.36
CA ASP A 108 -17.81 -20.09 -3.89
C ASP A 108 -17.78 -18.64 -3.42
N LEU A 109 -17.45 -17.71 -4.33
CA LEU A 109 -17.39 -16.28 -4.05
C LEU A 109 -18.78 -15.66 -4.06
N SER A 110 -19.27 -15.21 -2.90
CA SER A 110 -20.56 -14.52 -2.84
C SER A 110 -20.49 -13.13 -3.49
N ALA A 111 -21.61 -12.67 -4.09
CA ALA A 111 -21.71 -11.34 -4.67
C ALA A 111 -21.29 -10.24 -3.66
N LYS A 112 -21.75 -10.34 -2.40
CA LYS A 112 -21.37 -9.39 -1.33
C LYS A 112 -19.85 -9.27 -1.14
N LYS A 113 -19.12 -10.39 -1.19
CA LYS A 113 -17.66 -10.40 -1.04
C LYS A 113 -16.97 -9.88 -2.29
N TYR A 114 -17.49 -10.24 -3.47
CA TYR A 114 -17.03 -9.70 -4.74
C TYR A 114 -17.16 -8.18 -4.76
N ASP A 115 -18.37 -7.66 -4.51
CA ASP A 115 -18.64 -6.23 -4.48
C ASP A 115 -17.72 -5.51 -3.48
N LEU A 116 -17.56 -6.06 -2.27
CA LEU A 116 -16.66 -5.50 -1.26
C LEU A 116 -15.21 -5.40 -1.74
N MET A 117 -14.71 -6.42 -2.46
CA MET A 117 -13.36 -6.38 -3.03
C MET A 117 -13.23 -5.31 -4.11
N GLN A 118 -14.22 -5.20 -5.01
CA GLN A 118 -14.19 -4.18 -6.06
C GLN A 118 -14.31 -2.77 -5.47
N ASP A 119 -15.18 -2.57 -4.50
CA ASP A 119 -15.41 -1.27 -3.88
C ASP A 119 -14.19 -0.78 -3.10
N VAL A 120 -13.55 -1.64 -2.32
CA VAL A 120 -12.38 -1.23 -1.53
C VAL A 120 -11.13 -1.12 -2.42
N ASN A 121 -10.85 -2.15 -3.20
CA ASN A 121 -9.57 -2.24 -3.91
C ASN A 121 -9.56 -1.32 -5.15
N VAL A 122 -10.53 -1.48 -6.06
CA VAL A 122 -10.54 -0.74 -7.33
C VAL A 122 -11.11 0.66 -7.16
N ARG A 123 -12.38 0.74 -6.71
CA ARG A 123 -13.07 2.01 -6.56
C ARG A 123 -12.37 2.90 -5.54
N GLY A 124 -11.99 2.35 -4.39
CA GLY A 124 -11.29 3.09 -3.33
C GLY A 124 -9.96 3.68 -3.81
N THR A 125 -9.16 2.90 -4.55
CA THR A 125 -7.91 3.38 -5.17
C THR A 125 -8.17 4.54 -6.14
N PHE A 126 -9.16 4.40 -7.02
CA PHE A 126 -9.49 5.44 -7.99
C PHE A 126 -10.02 6.70 -7.32
N MET A 127 -11.00 6.57 -6.42
CA MET A 127 -11.69 7.72 -5.82
C MET A 127 -10.79 8.52 -4.88
N LEU A 128 -9.95 7.85 -4.06
CA LEU A 128 -8.99 8.53 -3.19
C LEU A 128 -7.94 9.28 -4.00
N SER A 129 -7.36 8.62 -5.01
CA SER A 129 -6.37 9.24 -5.88
C SER A 129 -6.96 10.44 -6.62
N ARG A 130 -8.13 10.26 -7.24
CA ARG A 130 -8.86 11.33 -7.95
C ARG A 130 -9.12 12.55 -7.06
N ALA A 131 -9.58 12.32 -5.82
CA ALA A 131 -9.89 13.40 -4.90
C ALA A 131 -8.65 14.19 -4.47
N ALA A 132 -7.48 13.53 -4.39
CA ALA A 132 -6.23 14.17 -4.00
C ALA A 132 -5.49 14.87 -5.16
N VAL A 133 -5.74 14.50 -6.42
CA VAL A 133 -5.05 15.06 -7.60
C VAL A 133 -5.00 16.60 -7.62
N PRO A 134 -6.10 17.34 -7.34
CA PRO A 134 -6.02 18.80 -7.36
C PRO A 134 -4.96 19.39 -6.41
N ILE A 135 -4.72 18.72 -5.28
CA ILE A 135 -3.74 19.15 -4.26
C ILE A 135 -2.35 18.63 -4.63
N LEU A 136 -2.24 17.38 -5.14
CA LEU A 136 -0.98 16.80 -5.61
C LEU A 136 -0.29 17.64 -6.69
N LYS A 137 -1.05 18.35 -7.53
CA LYS A 137 -0.52 19.25 -8.58
C LYS A 137 0.35 20.38 -8.02
N ASP A 138 0.12 20.78 -6.79
CA ASP A 138 0.87 21.85 -6.12
C ASP A 138 2.13 21.32 -5.41
N ALA A 139 2.30 20.00 -5.31
CA ALA A 139 3.46 19.39 -4.68
C ALA A 139 4.69 19.42 -5.60
N GLU A 140 5.87 19.56 -5.00
CA GLU A 140 7.16 19.58 -5.72
C GLU A 140 7.48 18.22 -6.38
N ASN A 141 7.19 17.12 -5.68
CA ASN A 141 7.47 15.75 -6.11
C ASN A 141 6.29 14.82 -5.82
N PRO A 142 5.16 14.97 -6.54
CA PRO A 142 3.91 14.28 -6.23
C PRO A 142 3.93 12.81 -6.65
N HIS A 143 3.51 11.92 -5.75
CA HIS A 143 3.43 10.48 -6.01
C HIS A 143 2.07 9.89 -5.66
N ILE A 144 1.63 8.94 -6.48
CA ILE A 144 0.59 7.96 -6.16
C ILE A 144 1.24 6.58 -6.15
N LEU A 145 1.20 5.88 -5.02
CA LEU A 145 1.70 4.52 -4.91
C LEU A 145 0.57 3.58 -4.52
N SER A 146 0.36 2.53 -5.31
CA SER A 146 -0.66 1.52 -5.03
C SER A 146 -0.01 0.16 -4.74
N LEU A 147 -0.47 -0.52 -3.68
CA LEU A 147 0.03 -1.84 -3.31
C LEU A 147 -0.70 -2.90 -4.14
N SER A 148 -0.26 -3.07 -5.37
CA SER A 148 -0.86 -3.99 -6.34
C SER A 148 0.19 -4.62 -7.28
N PRO A 149 -0.08 -5.84 -7.79
CA PRO A 149 0.88 -6.62 -8.56
C PRO A 149 1.02 -6.12 -10.01
N PRO A 150 2.11 -6.48 -10.71
CA PRO A 150 2.17 -6.38 -12.16
C PRO A 150 1.07 -7.21 -12.82
N LEU A 151 0.65 -6.81 -14.02
CA LEU A 151 -0.33 -7.56 -14.80
C LEU A 151 0.32 -8.82 -15.38
N ASN A 152 -0.09 -9.98 -14.90
CA ASN A 152 0.33 -11.29 -15.41
C ASN A 152 -0.88 -12.03 -16.00
N PRO A 153 -1.06 -12.06 -17.32
CA PRO A 153 -2.24 -12.63 -17.97
C PRO A 153 -2.18 -14.16 -18.11
N THR A 154 -1.24 -14.85 -17.46
CA THR A 154 -1.16 -16.30 -17.53
C THR A 154 -2.42 -16.97 -16.95
N PRO A 155 -2.90 -18.09 -17.53
CA PRO A 155 -4.07 -18.81 -17.04
C PRO A 155 -3.96 -19.20 -15.56
N LYS A 156 -2.75 -19.45 -15.07
CA LYS A 156 -2.46 -19.75 -13.66
C LYS A 156 -3.03 -18.65 -12.74
N TRP A 157 -2.72 -17.39 -13.02
CA TRP A 157 -3.13 -16.27 -12.17
C TRP A 157 -4.54 -15.76 -12.47
N LEU A 158 -4.96 -15.79 -13.73
CA LEU A 158 -6.32 -15.39 -14.09
C LEU A 158 -7.37 -16.34 -13.52
N GLY A 159 -7.08 -17.65 -13.49
CA GLY A 159 -8.04 -18.68 -13.10
C GLY A 159 -7.99 -19.10 -11.63
N ALA A 160 -6.95 -18.77 -10.88
CA ALA A 160 -6.80 -19.23 -9.50
C ALA A 160 -7.84 -18.59 -8.57
N HIS A 161 -8.02 -17.27 -8.66
CA HIS A 161 -8.87 -16.46 -7.77
C HIS A 161 -9.46 -15.29 -8.57
N THR A 162 -10.28 -15.57 -9.57
CA THR A 162 -10.73 -14.59 -10.58
C THR A 162 -11.25 -13.28 -9.98
N GLY A 163 -12.06 -13.36 -8.93
CA GLY A 163 -12.61 -12.15 -8.27
C GLY A 163 -11.53 -11.27 -7.63
N TYR A 164 -10.56 -11.88 -6.95
CA TYR A 164 -9.43 -11.16 -6.34
C TYR A 164 -8.43 -10.66 -7.39
N THR A 165 -8.16 -11.47 -8.42
CA THR A 165 -7.31 -11.07 -9.55
C THR A 165 -7.86 -9.81 -10.23
N LEU A 166 -9.18 -9.77 -10.52
CA LEU A 166 -9.83 -8.59 -11.07
C LEU A 166 -9.65 -7.36 -10.17
N ALA A 167 -9.86 -7.53 -8.87
CA ALA A 167 -9.71 -6.42 -7.93
C ALA A 167 -8.26 -5.89 -7.88
N LYS A 168 -7.28 -6.78 -7.80
CA LYS A 168 -5.86 -6.37 -7.73
C LYS A 168 -5.35 -5.81 -9.06
N TYR A 169 -5.69 -6.43 -10.19
CA TYR A 169 -5.33 -5.91 -11.51
C TYR A 169 -6.07 -4.61 -11.81
N GLY A 170 -7.31 -4.45 -11.32
CA GLY A 170 -8.03 -3.18 -11.37
C GLY A 170 -7.29 -2.03 -10.70
N MET A 171 -6.70 -2.27 -9.51
CA MET A 171 -5.83 -1.27 -8.84
C MET A 171 -4.63 -0.89 -9.72
N THR A 172 -3.98 -1.89 -10.32
CA THR A 172 -2.83 -1.67 -11.22
C THR A 172 -3.25 -0.87 -12.45
N MET A 173 -4.34 -1.24 -13.10
CA MET A 173 -4.84 -0.51 -14.28
C MET A 173 -5.22 0.93 -13.95
N VAL A 174 -5.88 1.16 -12.83
CA VAL A 174 -6.17 2.52 -12.32
C VAL A 174 -4.88 3.31 -12.16
N THR A 175 -3.89 2.75 -11.49
CA THR A 175 -2.63 3.44 -11.21
C THR A 175 -1.85 3.77 -12.48
N LEU A 176 -1.74 2.83 -13.41
CA LEU A 176 -1.08 3.06 -14.70
C LEU A 176 -1.85 4.06 -15.58
N GLY A 177 -3.19 4.03 -15.50
CA GLY A 177 -4.05 5.01 -16.17
C GLY A 177 -3.81 6.43 -15.63
N LEU A 178 -3.77 6.60 -14.31
CA LEU A 178 -3.47 7.89 -13.68
C LEU A 178 -2.05 8.38 -14.02
N ALA A 179 -1.07 7.48 -14.13
CA ALA A 179 0.29 7.84 -14.57
C ALA A 179 0.29 8.47 -15.96
N ALA A 180 -0.48 7.91 -16.89
CA ALA A 180 -0.60 8.44 -18.25
C ALA A 180 -1.41 9.74 -18.29
N GLU A 181 -2.53 9.80 -17.57
CA GLU A 181 -3.43 10.96 -17.54
C GLU A 181 -2.77 12.20 -16.96
N PHE A 182 -2.02 12.08 -15.88
CA PHE A 182 -1.40 13.19 -15.16
C PHE A 182 0.11 13.34 -15.41
N ALA A 183 0.63 12.73 -16.47
CA ALA A 183 2.05 12.87 -16.85
C ALA A 183 2.44 14.34 -17.11
N ALA A 184 1.59 15.13 -17.75
CA ALA A 184 1.83 16.55 -18.01
C ALA A 184 1.88 17.38 -16.70
N ASP A 185 1.12 16.98 -15.69
CA ASP A 185 1.12 17.60 -14.35
C ASP A 185 2.35 17.18 -13.52
N GLY A 186 3.11 16.19 -13.98
CA GLY A 186 4.31 15.70 -13.29
C GLY A 186 4.02 14.79 -12.10
N ILE A 187 2.80 14.25 -12.00
CA ILE A 187 2.41 13.32 -10.94
C ILE A 187 2.89 11.91 -11.32
N ALA A 188 3.74 11.32 -10.49
CA ALA A 188 4.09 9.91 -10.62
C ALA A 188 2.99 9.02 -10.10
N ALA A 189 2.70 7.92 -10.80
CA ALA A 189 1.86 6.86 -10.28
C ALA A 189 2.48 5.49 -10.61
N ASN A 190 2.76 4.71 -9.58
CA ASN A 190 3.41 3.41 -9.68
C ASN A 190 2.71 2.38 -8.81
N THR A 191 2.90 1.10 -9.13
CA THR A 191 2.50 0.00 -8.26
C THR A 191 3.71 -0.70 -7.67
N LEU A 192 3.56 -1.33 -6.51
CA LEU A 192 4.61 -2.06 -5.83
C LEU A 192 4.06 -3.39 -5.31
N TRP A 193 4.80 -4.49 -5.51
CA TRP A 193 4.41 -5.84 -5.10
C TRP A 193 5.62 -6.66 -4.64
N PRO A 194 5.52 -7.51 -3.60
CA PRO A 194 6.65 -8.29 -3.11
C PRO A 194 6.81 -9.61 -3.87
N ARG A 195 8.03 -10.17 -3.94
CA ARG A 195 8.26 -11.52 -4.47
C ARG A 195 7.80 -12.60 -3.53
N THR A 196 7.89 -12.35 -2.24
CA THR A 196 7.54 -13.29 -1.19
C THR A 196 6.42 -12.74 -0.33
N THR A 197 5.66 -13.60 0.32
CA THR A 197 4.63 -13.16 1.25
C THR A 197 5.21 -12.28 2.36
N ILE A 198 4.42 -11.33 2.82
CA ILE A 198 4.77 -10.43 3.93
C ILE A 198 4.02 -10.84 5.18
N ALA A 199 4.74 -11.03 6.29
CA ALA A 199 4.19 -11.45 7.58
C ALA A 199 3.19 -10.41 8.12
N THR A 200 1.92 -10.61 7.83
CA THR A 200 0.81 -9.73 8.18
C THR A 200 -0.39 -10.53 8.67
N ALA A 201 -1.34 -9.86 9.32
CA ALA A 201 -2.59 -10.48 9.74
C ALA A 201 -3.39 -11.09 8.55
N ALA A 202 -3.21 -10.58 7.32
CA ALA A 202 -3.82 -11.15 6.14
C ALA A 202 -3.22 -12.53 5.81
N VAL A 203 -1.91 -12.65 5.84
CA VAL A 203 -1.21 -13.94 5.64
C VAL A 203 -1.58 -14.91 6.75
N GLN A 204 -1.54 -14.46 8.01
CA GLN A 204 -1.90 -15.27 9.17
C GLN A 204 -3.32 -15.85 9.05
N ASN A 205 -4.30 -15.03 8.70
CA ASN A 205 -5.71 -15.41 8.79
C ASN A 205 -6.30 -15.99 7.50
N LEU A 206 -5.71 -15.72 6.32
CA LEU A 206 -6.33 -16.00 5.02
C LEU A 206 -5.48 -16.83 4.07
N ILE A 207 -4.15 -16.90 4.25
CA ILE A 207 -3.26 -17.53 3.27
C ILE A 207 -2.69 -18.86 3.78
N GLY A 208 -2.11 -18.91 4.98
CA GLY A 208 -1.48 -20.14 5.41
C GLY A 208 -1.07 -20.22 6.88
N GLY A 209 -1.58 -19.30 7.72
CA GLY A 209 -1.34 -19.31 9.16
C GLY A 209 0.14 -19.24 9.54
N ASP A 210 0.49 -19.79 10.72
CA ASP A 210 1.84 -19.73 11.30
C ASP A 210 2.95 -20.23 10.36
N LYS A 211 2.64 -21.24 9.55
CA LYS A 211 3.63 -21.82 8.62
C LYS A 211 4.06 -20.82 7.55
N VAL A 212 3.10 -20.14 6.93
CA VAL A 212 3.40 -19.15 5.88
C VAL A 212 3.95 -17.87 6.51
N MET A 213 3.47 -17.49 7.70
CA MET A 213 4.05 -16.38 8.46
C MET A 213 5.54 -16.58 8.71
N ALA A 214 5.95 -17.77 9.18
CA ALA A 214 7.36 -18.10 9.43
C ALA A 214 8.21 -18.13 8.15
N ALA A 215 7.60 -18.41 6.99
CA ALA A 215 8.24 -18.42 5.68
C ALA A 215 8.01 -17.11 4.91
N SER A 216 7.74 -16.02 5.58
CA SER A 216 7.52 -14.69 5.00
C SER A 216 8.68 -13.74 5.32
N ARG A 217 8.68 -12.58 4.66
CA ARG A 217 9.51 -11.43 5.06
C ARG A 217 8.72 -10.50 5.98
N THR A 218 9.42 -9.70 6.77
CA THR A 218 8.79 -8.62 7.55
C THR A 218 8.29 -7.50 6.64
N ALA A 219 7.37 -6.68 7.13
CA ALA A 219 6.85 -5.55 6.36
C ALA A 219 7.90 -4.46 6.11
N ASP A 220 9.04 -4.50 6.79
CA ASP A 220 10.12 -3.53 6.64
C ASP A 220 10.71 -3.54 5.23
N ILE A 221 10.83 -4.72 4.58
CA ILE A 221 11.31 -4.79 3.19
C ILE A 221 10.41 -3.98 2.24
N TYR A 222 9.09 -4.05 2.46
CA TYR A 222 8.14 -3.31 1.66
C TYR A 222 8.20 -1.80 1.97
N ALA A 223 8.41 -1.45 3.23
CA ALA A 223 8.54 -0.06 3.67
C ALA A 223 9.80 0.60 3.08
N ASP A 224 10.93 -0.09 3.08
CA ASP A 224 12.17 0.42 2.50
C ASP A 224 12.07 0.56 0.97
N ALA A 225 11.45 -0.40 0.28
CA ALA A 225 11.21 -0.27 -1.17
C ALA A 225 10.25 0.87 -1.50
N ALA A 226 9.16 1.02 -0.74
CA ALA A 226 8.25 2.15 -0.90
C ALA A 226 8.95 3.49 -0.67
N TYR A 227 9.82 3.58 0.33
CA TYR A 227 10.65 4.76 0.59
C TYR A 227 11.51 5.12 -0.63
N VAL A 228 12.19 4.13 -1.20
CA VAL A 228 13.00 4.32 -2.41
C VAL A 228 12.15 4.88 -3.56
N VAL A 229 10.98 4.28 -3.82
CA VAL A 229 10.07 4.72 -4.89
C VAL A 229 9.59 6.14 -4.67
N LEU A 230 9.16 6.49 -3.45
CA LEU A 230 8.59 7.79 -3.10
C LEU A 230 9.62 8.93 -3.06
N THR A 231 10.90 8.59 -3.02
CA THR A 231 12.02 9.57 -3.08
C THR A 231 12.60 9.74 -4.48
N GLN A 232 12.14 8.98 -5.49
CA GLN A 232 12.54 9.17 -6.89
C GLN A 232 11.94 10.45 -7.49
N PRO A 233 12.52 11.00 -8.55
CA PRO A 233 11.93 12.13 -9.26
C PRO A 233 10.62 11.75 -9.95
N ALA A 234 9.49 12.34 -9.52
CA ALA A 234 8.14 12.00 -10.01
C ALA A 234 8.00 12.08 -11.53
N ARG A 235 8.61 13.10 -12.16
CA ARG A 235 8.51 13.33 -13.61
C ARG A 235 9.10 12.23 -14.48
N THR A 236 10.01 11.42 -13.94
CA THR A 236 10.75 10.40 -14.72
C THR A 236 10.54 8.98 -14.18
N TYR A 237 10.07 8.85 -12.94
CA TYR A 237 9.87 7.56 -12.28
C TYR A 237 8.38 7.29 -12.08
N THR A 238 7.68 6.99 -13.18
CA THR A 238 6.22 6.84 -13.21
C THR A 238 5.78 5.77 -14.21
N GLY A 239 4.55 5.27 -14.06
CA GLY A 239 3.94 4.31 -14.98
C GLY A 239 4.52 2.89 -14.87
N GLN A 240 5.10 2.54 -13.74
CA GLN A 240 5.78 1.27 -13.52
C GLN A 240 5.02 0.35 -12.56
N SER A 241 5.10 -0.95 -12.86
CA SER A 241 4.70 -2.01 -11.92
C SER A 241 5.96 -2.63 -11.33
N LEU A 242 6.29 -2.22 -10.12
CA LEU A 242 7.56 -2.45 -9.47
C LEU A 242 7.51 -3.68 -8.56
N ILE A 243 8.63 -4.35 -8.41
CA ILE A 243 8.83 -5.45 -7.46
C ILE A 243 9.72 -4.94 -6.31
N VAL A 244 9.31 -5.23 -5.08
CA VAL A 244 9.98 -4.77 -3.85
C VAL A 244 11.48 -5.07 -3.88
N GLU A 245 11.82 -6.33 -4.12
CA GLU A 245 13.22 -6.77 -4.13
C GLU A 245 14.00 -6.13 -5.27
N ASP A 246 13.43 -5.98 -6.48
CA ASP A 246 14.10 -5.36 -7.62
C ASP A 246 14.40 -3.88 -7.38
N VAL A 247 13.46 -3.18 -6.73
CA VAL A 247 13.67 -1.78 -6.32
C VAL A 247 14.85 -1.66 -5.35
N LEU A 248 14.92 -2.54 -4.37
CA LEU A 248 16.00 -2.52 -3.38
C LEU A 248 17.34 -2.94 -3.98
N GLU A 249 17.36 -3.99 -4.83
CA GLU A 249 18.57 -4.42 -5.55
C GLU A 249 19.14 -3.31 -6.42
N ALA A 250 18.28 -2.62 -7.17
CA ALA A 250 18.70 -1.47 -8.00
C ALA A 250 19.24 -0.30 -7.17
N ASN A 251 18.96 -0.27 -5.87
CA ASN A 251 19.45 0.73 -4.93
C ASN A 251 20.54 0.19 -3.98
N GLY A 252 21.17 -0.93 -4.32
CA GLY A 252 22.39 -1.45 -3.68
C GLY A 252 22.17 -2.38 -2.51
N VAL A 253 20.94 -2.83 -2.26
CA VAL A 253 20.65 -3.89 -1.26
C VAL A 253 20.96 -5.23 -1.89
N THR A 254 21.97 -5.94 -1.40
CA THR A 254 22.41 -7.24 -1.93
C THR A 254 22.11 -8.41 -0.99
N ASP A 255 21.71 -8.13 0.23
CA ASP A 255 21.36 -9.12 1.26
C ASP A 255 19.99 -8.79 1.87
N PHE A 256 19.06 -9.72 1.70
CA PHE A 256 17.70 -9.61 2.24
C PHE A 256 17.46 -10.46 3.49
N SER A 257 18.49 -11.10 4.02
CA SER A 257 18.38 -12.02 5.18
C SER A 257 17.83 -11.32 6.42
N GLY A 258 18.10 -10.03 6.60
CA GLY A 258 17.60 -9.20 7.69
C GLY A 258 16.09 -8.97 7.67
N TYR A 259 15.44 -9.22 6.52
CA TYR A 259 13.98 -9.08 6.39
C TYR A 259 13.20 -10.37 6.60
N ALA A 260 13.85 -11.51 6.85
CA ALA A 260 13.14 -12.77 7.13
C ALA A 260 12.35 -12.65 8.45
N ALA A 261 11.06 -13.03 8.43
CA ALA A 261 10.21 -12.99 9.63
C ALA A 261 10.74 -13.90 10.76
N VAL A 262 11.38 -15.01 10.38
CA VAL A 262 12.17 -15.85 11.30
C VAL A 262 13.63 -15.71 10.92
N PRO A 263 14.48 -15.12 11.79
CA PRO A 263 15.89 -14.95 11.49
C PRO A 263 16.59 -16.26 11.10
N GLY A 264 17.40 -16.20 10.03
CA GLY A 264 18.13 -17.37 9.52
C GLY A 264 17.32 -18.22 8.52
N THR A 265 16.09 -17.88 8.20
CA THR A 265 15.33 -18.53 7.11
C THR A 265 16.00 -18.22 5.78
N PRO A 266 16.47 -19.23 5.01
CA PRO A 266 17.07 -18.97 3.73
C PRO A 266 16.01 -18.55 2.69
N ASP A 267 16.41 -17.75 1.71
CA ASP A 267 15.48 -17.25 0.66
C ASP A 267 14.74 -18.37 -0.07
N SER A 268 15.38 -19.52 -0.28
CA SER A 268 14.76 -20.70 -0.90
C SER A 268 13.63 -21.34 -0.09
N ALA A 269 13.52 -21.02 1.18
CA ALA A 269 12.45 -21.51 2.07
C ALA A 269 11.32 -20.49 2.25
N LEU A 270 11.46 -19.28 1.70
CA LEU A 270 10.41 -18.27 1.77
C LEU A 270 9.26 -18.61 0.83
N PHE A 271 8.04 -18.28 1.25
CA PHE A 271 6.85 -18.56 0.48
C PHE A 271 6.66 -17.48 -0.60
N PRO A 272 6.59 -17.86 -1.90
CA PRO A 272 6.40 -16.88 -2.98
C PRO A 272 5.02 -16.24 -2.87
N ASP A 273 4.95 -14.93 -3.19
CA ASP A 273 3.67 -14.26 -3.29
C ASP A 273 2.96 -14.61 -4.61
N ILE A 274 1.67 -14.34 -4.66
CA ILE A 274 0.84 -14.61 -5.84
C ILE A 274 1.10 -13.58 -6.94
N PHE A 275 0.72 -13.91 -8.19
CA PHE A 275 0.85 -13.10 -9.42
C PHE A 275 2.26 -13.04 -10.04
N LEU A 276 3.26 -13.59 -9.40
CA LEU A 276 4.62 -13.71 -9.94
C LEU A 276 4.93 -15.16 -10.31
N ASP A 277 5.72 -15.37 -11.38
CA ASP A 277 6.19 -16.70 -11.86
C ASP A 277 7.60 -16.99 -11.37
#